data_7211f4dcc0f2485d72ac2cd2d6943852
#
_entry.id   7211f4dcc0f2485d72ac2cd2d6943852
#
_cell.length_a   1.000
_cell.length_b   1.000
_cell.length_c   1.000
_cell.angle_alpha   90.00
_cell.angle_beta   90.00
_cell.angle_gamma   90.00
#
_symmetry.space_group_name_H-M   'P 1'
#
loop_
_entity.id
_entity.type
_entity.pdbx_description
1 polymer ?
#
loop_
_entity_poly.entity_id
_entity_poly.type
_entity_poly.pdbx_seq_one_letter_code
_entity_poly.pdbx_strand_id
1 'polypeptide(L)'
;MSAIILNDSRVHYEALGRGKPVVFLHGWVGSWRYWIPAMQAASNSFRAYAVDLYGFGETARESLGYTLERQAELVQDFLAQLGIGRVAIIAHGLGALVSFVFTLRRKDCVDRILAVNCPLDYSAVNRRVHKANTLELTGWLSSRSPGSADFLVDAPKADQKAVHTSMIGLQSNNLFNEVKAAGIPILLLYGAKDPAIQTPNLAVDANQTVQMHQIIMDGSGHFPMIDEPAQFNRLMASFLALPSGSSPRQLSLKEEWKRRVR
;
A
#
# COMPACT_ATOMS: atom_id res chain seq x y z
N MET A 1 -0.04 16.22 -15.08
CA MET A 1 -0.45 16.07 -13.66
C MET A 1 -1.96 16.09 -13.60
N SER A 2 -2.56 15.02 -13.12
CA SER A 2 -4.02 14.89 -13.03
C SER A 2 -4.49 15.26 -11.62
N ALA A 3 -5.56 16.02 -11.53
CA ALA A 3 -6.17 16.36 -10.26
C ALA A 3 -7.70 16.30 -10.38
N ILE A 4 -8.36 15.98 -9.29
CA ILE A 4 -9.81 15.93 -9.16
C ILE A 4 -10.20 16.70 -7.91
N ILE A 5 -11.39 17.32 -7.94
CA ILE A 5 -11.93 17.98 -6.74
C ILE A 5 -12.90 17.02 -6.07
N LEU A 6 -12.62 16.68 -4.84
CA LEU A 6 -13.46 15.85 -3.98
C LEU A 6 -13.79 16.63 -2.71
N ASN A 7 -15.09 16.85 -2.44
CA ASN A 7 -15.53 17.61 -1.26
C ASN A 7 -14.78 18.94 -1.08
N ASP A 8 -14.68 19.72 -2.15
CA ASP A 8 -13.98 21.02 -2.23
C ASP A 8 -12.45 20.94 -2.05
N SER A 9 -11.88 19.76 -1.91
CA SER A 9 -10.45 19.55 -1.76
C SER A 9 -9.83 19.01 -3.04
N ARG A 10 -8.66 19.55 -3.42
CA ARG A 10 -7.87 19.04 -4.56
C ARG A 10 -7.19 17.73 -4.18
N VAL A 11 -7.47 16.68 -4.93
CA VAL A 11 -6.81 15.38 -4.82
C VAL A 11 -5.99 15.12 -6.08
N HIS A 12 -4.71 14.90 -5.90
CA HIS A 12 -3.78 14.58 -6.98
C HIS A 12 -3.75 13.07 -7.23
N TYR A 13 -3.69 12.69 -8.50
CA TYR A 13 -3.47 11.32 -8.92
C TYR A 13 -2.77 11.26 -10.27
N GLU A 14 -2.16 10.12 -10.57
CA GLU A 14 -1.69 9.81 -11.92
C GLU A 14 -2.30 8.52 -12.42
N ALA A 15 -2.50 8.45 -13.73
CA ALA A 15 -3.14 7.31 -14.36
C ALA A 15 -2.37 6.84 -15.60
N LEU A 16 -2.17 5.53 -15.72
CA LEU A 16 -1.41 4.92 -16.81
C LEU A 16 -2.07 3.62 -17.29
N GLY A 17 -1.98 3.33 -18.59
CA GLY A 17 -2.49 2.08 -19.16
C GLY A 17 -3.99 2.10 -19.44
N ARG A 18 -4.54 0.91 -19.73
CA ARG A 18 -5.95 0.65 -20.05
C ARG A 18 -6.37 -0.70 -19.49
N GLY A 19 -7.65 -0.95 -19.32
CA GLY A 19 -8.19 -2.23 -18.85
C GLY A 19 -8.78 -2.16 -17.45
N LYS A 20 -8.74 -3.27 -16.70
CA LYS A 20 -9.28 -3.34 -15.35
C LYS A 20 -8.56 -2.36 -14.42
N PRO A 21 -9.27 -1.64 -13.54
CA PRO A 21 -8.65 -0.66 -12.66
C PRO A 21 -7.81 -1.34 -11.56
N VAL A 22 -6.66 -0.73 -11.27
CA VAL A 22 -5.83 -0.99 -10.10
C VAL A 22 -5.44 0.33 -9.45
N VAL A 23 -5.61 0.45 -8.14
CA VAL A 23 -5.25 1.66 -7.39
C VAL A 23 -4.02 1.39 -6.54
N PHE A 24 -3.07 2.33 -6.59
CA PHE A 24 -1.85 2.34 -5.79
C PHE A 24 -1.97 3.41 -4.70
N LEU A 25 -1.78 3.01 -3.43
CA LEU A 25 -1.83 3.88 -2.26
C LEU A 25 -0.47 3.86 -1.55
N HIS A 26 0.12 5.04 -1.36
CA HIS A 26 1.45 5.18 -0.76
C HIS A 26 1.43 5.07 0.79
N GLY A 27 2.63 4.98 1.38
CA GLY A 27 2.86 4.93 2.83
C GLY A 27 3.01 6.32 3.48
N TRP A 28 3.45 6.34 4.76
CA TRP A 28 3.62 7.57 5.56
C TRP A 28 4.68 8.54 5.04
N VAL A 29 5.60 8.04 4.23
CA VAL A 29 6.66 8.87 3.65
C VAL A 29 6.70 8.62 2.17
N GLY A 30 6.42 9.65 1.37
CA GLY A 30 6.36 9.55 -0.09
C GLY A 30 5.04 10.00 -0.69
N SER A 31 4.85 9.64 -1.94
CA SER A 31 3.72 10.00 -2.78
C SER A 31 3.50 8.93 -3.85
N TRP A 32 2.62 9.21 -4.81
CA TRP A 32 2.42 8.41 -6.02
C TRP A 32 3.73 8.05 -6.76
N ARG A 33 4.78 8.89 -6.67
CA ARG A 33 5.99 8.82 -7.51
C ARG A 33 6.73 7.50 -7.38
N TYR A 34 6.88 6.97 -6.19
CA TYR A 34 7.61 5.70 -6.05
C TYR A 34 6.86 4.49 -6.62
N TRP A 35 5.59 4.69 -7.00
CA TRP A 35 4.82 3.68 -7.71
C TRP A 35 5.05 3.68 -9.23
N ILE A 36 5.76 4.68 -9.80
CA ILE A 36 5.96 4.81 -11.25
C ILE A 36 6.41 3.49 -11.89
N PRO A 37 7.47 2.79 -11.41
CA PRO A 37 7.90 1.53 -12.03
C PRO A 37 6.84 0.42 -11.94
N ALA A 38 6.09 0.35 -10.84
CA ALA A 38 5.03 -0.63 -10.65
C ALA A 38 3.80 -0.30 -11.53
N MET A 39 3.44 0.97 -11.65
CA MET A 39 2.38 1.43 -12.56
C MET A 39 2.71 1.12 -14.02
N GLN A 40 3.97 1.36 -14.43
CA GLN A 40 4.44 1.01 -15.78
C GLN A 40 4.31 -0.48 -16.04
N ALA A 41 4.74 -1.32 -15.09
CA ALA A 41 4.60 -2.77 -15.20
C ALA A 41 3.13 -3.22 -15.25
N ALA A 42 2.24 -2.62 -14.45
CA ALA A 42 0.82 -2.93 -14.44
C ALA A 42 0.10 -2.43 -15.71
N SER A 43 0.54 -1.31 -16.31
CA SER A 43 -0.14 -0.61 -17.39
C SER A 43 -0.30 -1.41 -18.69
N ASN A 44 0.45 -2.49 -18.83
CA ASN A 44 0.34 -3.40 -19.98
C ASN A 44 -1.02 -4.14 -20.01
N SER A 45 -1.67 -4.32 -18.86
CA SER A 45 -2.90 -5.11 -18.73
C SER A 45 -3.97 -4.46 -17.87
N PHE A 46 -3.62 -3.37 -17.18
CA PHE A 46 -4.49 -2.68 -16.22
C PHE A 46 -4.50 -1.17 -16.45
N ARG A 47 -5.58 -0.52 -16.03
CA ARG A 47 -5.60 0.93 -15.83
C ARG A 47 -5.12 1.20 -14.42
N ALA A 48 -3.86 1.59 -14.27
CA ALA A 48 -3.21 1.91 -13.01
C ALA A 48 -3.50 3.37 -12.61
N TYR A 49 -3.93 3.57 -11.37
CA TYR A 49 -4.13 4.88 -10.75
C TYR A 49 -3.27 4.93 -9.49
N ALA A 50 -2.44 5.94 -9.32
CA ALA A 50 -1.75 6.19 -8.07
C ALA A 50 -2.26 7.50 -7.48
N VAL A 51 -2.73 7.47 -6.25
CA VAL A 51 -3.42 8.58 -5.58
C VAL A 51 -2.58 9.08 -4.41
N ASP A 52 -2.42 10.38 -4.32
CA ASP A 52 -1.84 11.01 -3.13
C ASP A 52 -2.93 11.18 -2.06
N LEU A 53 -2.67 10.64 -0.87
CA LEU A 53 -3.53 10.77 0.29
C LEU A 53 -3.48 12.21 0.86
N TYR A 54 -4.49 12.61 1.65
CA TYR A 54 -4.48 13.93 2.30
C TYR A 54 -3.25 14.12 3.16
N GLY A 55 -2.58 15.27 2.98
CA GLY A 55 -1.34 15.62 3.68
C GLY A 55 -0.06 15.10 3.03
N PHE A 56 -0.16 14.45 1.86
CA PHE A 56 0.98 13.88 1.14
C PHE A 56 0.99 14.34 -0.33
N GLY A 57 2.19 14.27 -0.92
CA GLY A 57 2.39 14.59 -2.33
C GLY A 57 1.86 15.97 -2.71
N GLU A 58 0.99 16.00 -3.70
CA GLU A 58 0.35 17.22 -4.22
C GLU A 58 -1.15 17.32 -3.87
N THR A 59 -1.67 16.42 -3.05
CA THR A 59 -3.03 16.48 -2.52
C THR A 59 -3.13 17.53 -1.39
N ALA A 60 -4.33 18.11 -1.24
CA ALA A 60 -4.60 19.15 -0.24
C ALA A 60 -4.21 18.72 1.18
N ARG A 61 -3.74 19.69 1.96
CA ARG A 61 -3.38 19.53 3.37
C ARG A 61 -4.56 19.83 4.27
N GLU A 62 -5.51 18.91 4.31
CA GLU A 62 -6.73 19.01 5.09
C GLU A 62 -6.57 18.27 6.42
N SER A 63 -6.26 18.99 7.50
CA SER A 63 -5.98 18.35 8.80
C SER A 63 -7.13 17.46 9.32
N LEU A 64 -8.37 17.74 8.95
CA LEU A 64 -9.53 16.90 9.26
C LEU A 64 -9.58 15.60 8.42
N GLY A 65 -8.80 15.55 7.32
CA GLY A 65 -8.72 14.42 6.41
C GLY A 65 -7.68 13.36 6.80
N TYR A 66 -6.96 13.50 7.92
CA TYR A 66 -5.78 12.68 8.22
C TYR A 66 -6.06 11.38 8.98
N THR A 67 -7.29 11.15 9.45
CA THR A 67 -7.65 9.85 10.06
C THR A 67 -7.75 8.76 9.00
N LEU A 68 -7.59 7.49 9.40
CA LEU A 68 -7.71 6.36 8.48
C LEU A 68 -9.07 6.33 7.79
N GLU A 69 -10.13 6.69 8.52
CA GLU A 69 -11.51 6.74 8.02
C GLU A 69 -11.69 7.79 6.93
N ARG A 70 -11.12 8.99 7.12
CA ARG A 70 -11.20 10.08 6.15
C ARG A 70 -10.35 9.82 4.92
N GLN A 71 -9.20 9.17 5.08
CA GLN A 71 -8.40 8.72 3.96
C GLN A 71 -9.12 7.63 3.15
N ALA A 72 -9.85 6.72 3.82
CA ALA A 72 -10.67 5.72 3.15
C ALA A 72 -11.87 6.34 2.42
N GLU A 73 -12.47 7.41 2.95
CA GLU A 73 -13.49 8.21 2.27
C GLU A 73 -12.94 8.89 1.01
N LEU A 74 -11.72 9.45 1.08
CA LEU A 74 -11.04 9.98 -0.12
C LEU A 74 -10.97 8.91 -1.22
N VAL A 75 -10.54 7.68 -0.88
CA VAL A 75 -10.46 6.58 -1.85
C VAL A 75 -11.84 6.23 -2.42
N GLN A 76 -12.86 6.17 -1.55
CA GLN A 76 -14.25 5.91 -1.97
C GLN A 76 -14.74 6.97 -2.96
N ASP A 77 -14.59 8.24 -2.62
CA ASP A 77 -15.07 9.36 -3.43
C ASP A 77 -14.30 9.45 -4.75
N PHE A 78 -12.98 9.18 -4.73
CA PHE A 78 -12.15 9.08 -5.92
C PHE A 78 -12.67 8.01 -6.89
N LEU A 79 -12.94 6.80 -6.40
CA LEU A 79 -13.46 5.71 -7.22
C LEU A 79 -14.86 6.04 -7.76
N ALA A 80 -15.73 6.60 -6.93
CA ALA A 80 -17.09 6.99 -7.31
C ALA A 80 -17.08 8.07 -8.42
N GLN A 81 -16.24 9.08 -8.28
CA GLN A 81 -16.14 10.18 -9.26
C GLN A 81 -15.61 9.71 -10.62
N LEU A 82 -14.75 8.67 -10.62
CA LEU A 82 -14.25 8.06 -11.85
C LEU A 82 -15.15 6.93 -12.40
N GLY A 83 -16.27 6.62 -11.73
CA GLY A 83 -17.17 5.53 -12.13
C GLY A 83 -16.55 4.14 -11.98
N ILE A 84 -15.59 3.97 -11.07
CA ILE A 84 -14.89 2.70 -10.82
C ILE A 84 -15.68 1.90 -9.79
N GLY A 85 -16.34 0.80 -10.21
CA GLY A 85 -17.14 -0.03 -9.34
C GLY A 85 -16.33 -1.01 -8.49
N ARG A 86 -15.37 -1.73 -9.11
CA ARG A 86 -14.53 -2.72 -8.41
C ARG A 86 -13.07 -2.61 -8.83
N VAL A 87 -12.17 -2.68 -7.85
CA VAL A 87 -10.75 -2.38 -8.03
C VAL A 87 -9.84 -3.35 -7.30
N ALA A 88 -8.69 -3.68 -7.89
CA ALA A 88 -7.56 -4.23 -7.15
C ALA A 88 -6.77 -3.09 -6.48
N ILE A 89 -6.25 -3.32 -5.28
CA ILE A 89 -5.50 -2.31 -4.53
C ILE A 89 -4.09 -2.81 -4.27
N ILE A 90 -3.10 -1.99 -4.60
CA ILE A 90 -1.68 -2.18 -4.26
C ILE A 90 -1.32 -1.07 -3.28
N ALA A 91 -1.01 -1.41 -2.05
CA ALA A 91 -0.93 -0.41 -1.00
C ALA A 91 0.25 -0.65 -0.06
N HIS A 92 0.88 0.42 0.40
CA HIS A 92 2.06 0.40 1.25
C HIS A 92 1.79 1.08 2.58
N GLY A 93 2.21 0.49 3.70
CA GLY A 93 2.16 1.09 5.03
C GLY A 93 0.81 1.71 5.38
N LEU A 94 0.75 3.05 5.42
CA LEU A 94 -0.50 3.81 5.63
C LEU A 94 -1.57 3.44 4.59
N GLY A 95 -1.20 3.42 3.31
CA GLY A 95 -2.14 3.07 2.24
C GLY A 95 -2.75 1.69 2.41
N ALA A 96 -2.00 0.73 2.97
CA ALA A 96 -2.53 -0.60 3.28
C ALA A 96 -3.57 -0.55 4.41
N LEU A 97 -3.33 0.23 5.46
CA LEU A 97 -4.34 0.46 6.53
C LEU A 97 -5.60 1.15 5.97
N VAL A 98 -5.42 2.17 5.14
CA VAL A 98 -6.52 2.86 4.44
C VAL A 98 -7.32 1.88 3.58
N SER A 99 -6.64 0.98 2.84
CA SER A 99 -7.30 -0.04 2.03
C SER A 99 -8.12 -1.03 2.87
N PHE A 100 -7.67 -1.34 4.09
CA PHE A 100 -8.39 -2.20 5.02
C PHE A 100 -9.66 -1.52 5.54
N VAL A 101 -9.56 -0.26 5.99
CA VAL A 101 -10.75 0.53 6.40
C VAL A 101 -11.73 0.68 5.24
N PHE A 102 -11.26 1.00 4.04
CA PHE A 102 -12.09 1.07 2.84
C PHE A 102 -12.80 -0.27 2.55
N THR A 103 -12.09 -1.39 2.68
CA THR A 103 -12.65 -2.74 2.46
C THR A 103 -13.79 -3.05 3.43
N LEU A 104 -13.65 -2.69 4.71
CA LEU A 104 -14.70 -2.93 5.70
C LEU A 104 -15.97 -2.14 5.42
N ARG A 105 -15.85 -0.97 4.79
CA ARG A 105 -16.98 -0.13 4.40
C ARG A 105 -17.59 -0.54 3.05
N ARG A 106 -16.75 -0.93 2.10
CA ARG A 106 -17.12 -1.15 0.70
C ARG A 106 -16.48 -2.41 0.12
N LYS A 107 -16.72 -3.54 0.79
CA LYS A 107 -16.21 -4.86 0.38
C LYS A 107 -16.52 -5.21 -1.09
N ASP A 108 -17.70 -4.85 -1.55
CA ASP A 108 -18.17 -5.04 -2.91
C ASP A 108 -17.30 -4.34 -3.98
N CYS A 109 -16.65 -3.25 -3.59
CA CYS A 109 -15.77 -2.46 -4.46
C CYS A 109 -14.34 -2.99 -4.51
N VAL A 110 -13.96 -3.97 -3.68
CA VAL A 110 -12.58 -4.49 -3.63
C VAL A 110 -12.48 -5.89 -4.22
N ASP A 111 -11.61 -6.04 -5.23
CA ASP A 111 -11.32 -7.33 -5.83
C ASP A 111 -10.26 -8.11 -5.03
N ARG A 112 -9.16 -7.46 -4.70
CA ARG A 112 -8.02 -8.00 -3.94
C ARG A 112 -7.11 -6.89 -3.43
N ILE A 113 -6.25 -7.21 -2.47
CA ILE A 113 -5.29 -6.28 -1.89
C ILE A 113 -3.90 -6.90 -1.87
N LEU A 114 -2.89 -6.20 -2.40
CA LEU A 114 -1.48 -6.42 -2.10
C LEU A 114 -1.06 -5.37 -1.07
N ALA A 115 -0.87 -5.78 0.18
CA ALA A 115 -0.48 -4.91 1.27
C ALA A 115 1.02 -5.07 1.55
N VAL A 116 1.78 -4.00 1.31
CA VAL A 116 3.25 -3.97 1.44
C VAL A 116 3.62 -3.33 2.77
N ASN A 117 4.45 -4.00 3.56
CA ASN A 117 4.92 -3.52 4.87
C ASN A 117 3.79 -2.87 5.70
N CYS A 118 2.65 -3.57 5.76
CA CYS A 118 1.49 -3.14 6.52
C CYS A 118 1.66 -3.52 8.00
N PRO A 119 1.65 -2.57 8.95
CA PRO A 119 1.59 -2.94 10.36
C PRO A 119 0.22 -3.57 10.67
N LEU A 120 0.23 -4.71 11.33
CA LEU A 120 -1.02 -5.40 11.71
C LEU A 120 -1.60 -4.87 13.02
N ASP A 121 -0.76 -4.21 13.82
CA ASP A 121 -1.11 -3.52 15.05
C ASP A 121 -0.11 -2.39 15.36
N TYR A 122 -0.41 -1.59 16.37
CA TYR A 122 0.43 -0.44 16.75
C TYR A 122 1.82 -0.86 17.23
N SER A 123 1.96 -2.01 17.87
CA SER A 123 3.25 -2.49 18.42
C SER A 123 4.22 -2.94 17.32
N ALA A 124 3.69 -3.26 16.13
CA ALA A 124 4.50 -3.60 14.96
C ALA A 124 5.22 -2.39 14.36
N VAL A 125 4.85 -1.16 14.75
CA VAL A 125 5.48 0.07 14.25
C VAL A 125 6.64 0.48 15.15
N ASN A 126 7.83 0.68 14.58
CA ASN A 126 8.98 1.15 15.33
C ASN A 126 8.70 2.53 15.97
N ARG A 127 9.06 2.69 17.24
CA ARG A 127 8.86 3.94 18.00
C ARG A 127 9.47 5.18 17.32
N ARG A 128 10.49 5.00 16.49
CA ARG A 128 11.09 6.10 15.74
C ARG A 128 10.10 6.73 14.76
N VAL A 129 9.22 5.94 14.15
CA VAL A 129 8.17 6.44 13.24
C VAL A 129 7.24 7.41 13.94
N HIS A 130 6.96 7.17 15.22
CA HIS A 130 6.09 8.04 16.03
C HIS A 130 6.74 9.37 16.47
N LYS A 131 8.08 9.43 16.53
CA LYS A 131 8.81 10.53 17.14
C LYS A 131 9.55 11.41 16.14
N ALA A 132 10.04 10.82 15.05
CA ALA A 132 10.85 11.52 14.07
C ALA A 132 9.98 12.44 13.19
N ASN A 133 10.56 13.52 12.73
CA ASN A 133 9.95 14.35 11.69
C ASN A 133 10.06 13.68 10.31
N THR A 134 9.34 14.20 9.33
CA THR A 134 9.27 13.60 7.99
C THR A 134 10.63 13.57 7.28
N LEU A 135 11.51 14.53 7.51
CA LEU A 135 12.85 14.56 6.93
C LEU A 135 13.73 13.45 7.53
N GLU A 136 13.69 13.29 8.86
CA GLU A 136 14.40 12.22 9.55
C GLU A 136 13.91 10.83 9.15
N LEU A 137 12.59 10.66 8.99
CA LEU A 137 11.99 9.42 8.49
C LEU A 137 12.45 9.15 7.07
N THR A 138 12.45 10.14 6.21
CA THR A 138 12.92 10.02 4.82
C THR A 138 14.36 9.51 4.78
N GLY A 139 15.27 10.14 5.52
CA GLY A 139 16.67 9.73 5.56
C GLY A 139 16.89 8.33 6.15
N TRP A 140 16.08 7.96 7.14
CA TRP A 140 16.19 6.65 7.80
C TRP A 140 15.61 5.50 6.98
N LEU A 141 14.49 5.74 6.28
CA LEU A 141 13.77 4.71 5.52
C LEU A 141 14.25 4.61 4.07
N SER A 142 14.91 5.66 3.54
CA SER A 142 15.40 5.62 2.16
C SER A 142 16.45 4.53 2.01
N SER A 143 16.24 3.68 1.01
CA SER A 143 17.26 2.74 0.57
C SER A 143 18.32 3.48 -0.27
N ARG A 144 19.49 2.86 -0.42
CA ARG A 144 20.53 3.35 -1.35
C ARG A 144 20.29 2.89 -2.80
N SER A 145 19.10 2.37 -3.09
CA SER A 145 18.74 1.90 -4.43
C SER A 145 18.61 3.07 -5.41
N PRO A 146 18.99 2.90 -6.69
CA PRO A 146 18.86 3.97 -7.70
C PRO A 146 17.45 4.54 -7.86
N GLY A 147 16.40 3.73 -7.61
CA GLY A 147 15.00 4.17 -7.65
C GLY A 147 14.57 5.06 -6.49
N SER A 148 15.43 5.29 -5.49
CA SER A 148 15.10 6.15 -4.35
C SER A 148 15.01 7.64 -4.70
N ALA A 149 15.52 8.08 -5.84
CA ALA A 149 15.50 9.49 -6.25
C ALA A 149 14.06 10.04 -6.34
N ASP A 150 13.13 9.28 -6.95
CA ASP A 150 11.72 9.70 -7.09
C ASP A 150 11.01 9.83 -5.73
N PHE A 151 11.33 8.91 -4.81
CA PHE A 151 10.82 8.94 -3.43
C PHE A 151 11.31 10.18 -2.67
N LEU A 152 12.61 10.52 -2.78
CA LEU A 152 13.23 11.63 -2.06
C LEU A 152 12.66 13.00 -2.44
N VAL A 153 12.05 13.15 -3.61
CA VAL A 153 11.45 14.42 -4.07
C VAL A 153 10.28 14.85 -3.19
N ASP A 154 9.40 13.93 -2.84
CA ASP A 154 8.13 14.26 -2.18
C ASP A 154 8.07 13.80 -0.72
N ALA A 155 8.88 12.84 -0.32
CA ALA A 155 8.87 12.31 1.03
C ALA A 155 9.05 13.38 2.12
N PRO A 156 9.96 14.35 1.99
CA PRO A 156 10.12 15.43 2.98
C PRO A 156 8.93 16.40 3.04
N LYS A 157 8.07 16.40 2.00
CA LYS A 157 6.90 17.28 1.91
C LYS A 157 5.68 16.74 2.67
N ALA A 158 5.71 15.49 3.15
CA ALA A 158 4.62 14.92 3.91
C ALA A 158 4.29 15.76 5.15
N ASP A 159 3.00 15.98 5.42
CA ASP A 159 2.57 16.69 6.63
C ASP A 159 2.77 15.78 7.85
N GLN A 160 3.58 16.23 8.80
CA GLN A 160 3.85 15.48 10.02
C GLN A 160 2.58 15.16 10.83
N LYS A 161 1.58 16.07 10.78
CA LYS A 161 0.29 15.82 11.43
C LYS A 161 -0.45 14.65 10.78
N ALA A 162 -0.33 14.48 9.45
CA ALA A 162 -0.94 13.35 8.75
C ALA A 162 -0.33 12.02 9.19
N VAL A 163 0.99 11.99 9.36
CA VAL A 163 1.70 10.82 9.89
C VAL A 163 1.19 10.47 11.30
N HIS A 164 1.15 11.43 12.21
CA HIS A 164 0.75 11.19 13.60
C HIS A 164 -0.73 10.83 13.73
N THR A 165 -1.64 11.56 13.07
CA THR A 165 -3.09 11.33 13.18
C THR A 165 -3.49 9.96 12.68
N SER A 166 -2.90 9.53 11.54
CA SER A 166 -3.19 8.19 11.00
C SER A 166 -2.71 7.05 11.91
N MET A 167 -1.63 7.26 12.68
CA MET A 167 -1.14 6.27 13.63
C MET A 167 -2.00 6.14 14.88
N ILE A 168 -2.66 7.22 15.34
CA ILE A 168 -3.59 7.15 16.47
C ILE A 168 -4.72 6.17 16.15
N GLY A 169 -5.23 6.17 14.92
CA GLY A 169 -6.25 5.22 14.47
C GLY A 169 -5.83 3.74 14.57
N LEU A 170 -4.53 3.45 14.58
CA LEU A 170 -4.02 2.08 14.72
C LEU A 170 -3.99 1.59 16.18
N GLN A 171 -4.04 2.48 17.17
CA GLN A 171 -3.93 2.12 18.60
C GLN A 171 -5.13 1.36 19.15
N SER A 172 -6.31 1.59 18.61
CA SER A 172 -7.59 1.10 19.15
C SER A 172 -8.27 0.05 18.28
N ASN A 173 -7.69 -0.35 17.16
CA ASN A 173 -8.39 -1.09 16.13
C ASN A 173 -7.96 -2.55 16.05
N ASN A 174 -8.97 -3.43 16.03
CA ASN A 174 -8.85 -4.84 15.64
C ASN A 174 -8.91 -4.98 14.09
N LEU A 175 -8.45 -3.96 13.39
CA LEU A 175 -8.61 -3.76 11.94
C LEU A 175 -8.17 -4.99 11.12
N PHE A 176 -7.03 -5.58 11.51
CA PHE A 176 -6.51 -6.74 10.81
C PHE A 176 -7.42 -7.96 10.92
N ASN A 177 -7.96 -8.25 12.12
CA ASN A 177 -8.87 -9.38 12.31
C ASN A 177 -10.21 -9.18 11.62
N GLU A 178 -10.70 -7.94 11.59
CA GLU A 178 -11.94 -7.60 10.89
C GLU A 178 -11.80 -7.78 9.37
N VAL A 179 -10.71 -7.27 8.79
CA VAL A 179 -10.46 -7.41 7.34
C VAL A 179 -10.17 -8.87 6.95
N LYS A 180 -9.52 -9.62 7.83
CA LYS A 180 -9.32 -11.07 7.66
C LYS A 180 -10.67 -11.80 7.58
N ALA A 181 -11.62 -11.44 8.45
CA ALA A 181 -12.97 -11.98 8.45
C ALA A 181 -13.79 -11.57 7.20
N ALA A 182 -13.45 -10.47 6.57
CA ALA A 182 -14.11 -10.02 5.35
C ALA A 182 -13.94 -10.99 4.16
N GLY A 183 -12.91 -11.85 4.16
CA GLY A 183 -12.70 -12.89 3.15
C GLY A 183 -12.32 -12.36 1.75
N ILE A 184 -11.72 -11.16 1.67
CA ILE A 184 -11.12 -10.62 0.44
C ILE A 184 -9.73 -11.26 0.25
N PRO A 185 -9.30 -11.59 -0.99
CA PRO A 185 -7.95 -12.05 -1.24
C PRO A 185 -6.91 -10.98 -0.86
N ILE A 186 -6.04 -11.29 0.11
CA ILE A 186 -5.00 -10.39 0.61
C ILE A 186 -3.64 -11.07 0.51
N LEU A 187 -2.73 -10.45 -0.24
CA LEU A 187 -1.32 -10.78 -0.23
C LEU A 187 -0.57 -9.78 0.64
N LEU A 188 0.00 -10.25 1.74
CA LEU A 188 0.87 -9.48 2.61
C LEU A 188 2.32 -9.65 2.15
N LEU A 189 2.99 -8.56 1.83
CA LEU A 189 4.38 -8.54 1.40
C LEU A 189 5.23 -7.74 2.38
N TYR A 190 6.28 -8.34 2.90
CA TYR A 190 7.21 -7.67 3.81
C TYR A 190 8.64 -7.73 3.28
N GLY A 191 9.38 -6.62 3.47
CA GLY A 191 10.83 -6.62 3.32
C GLY A 191 11.47 -7.11 4.62
N ALA A 192 12.33 -8.14 4.55
CA ALA A 192 12.99 -8.71 5.73
C ALA A 192 13.88 -7.72 6.50
N LYS A 193 14.34 -6.67 5.81
CA LYS A 193 15.23 -5.62 6.36
C LYS A 193 14.49 -4.33 6.70
N ASP A 194 13.14 -4.33 6.78
CA ASP A 194 12.38 -3.14 7.11
C ASP A 194 12.67 -2.68 8.56
N PRO A 195 13.24 -1.49 8.76
CA PRO A 195 13.54 -1.01 10.11
C PRO A 195 12.30 -0.41 10.79
N ALA A 196 11.24 -0.10 10.04
CA ALA A 196 10.05 0.62 10.51
C ALA A 196 8.93 -0.31 10.93
N ILE A 197 8.70 -1.39 10.19
CA ILE A 197 7.57 -2.30 10.41
C ILE A 197 8.09 -3.70 10.72
N GLN A 198 7.70 -4.21 11.88
CA GLN A 198 8.01 -5.57 12.25
C GLN A 198 7.20 -6.55 11.40
N THR A 199 7.91 -7.49 10.76
CA THR A 199 7.27 -8.56 10.00
C THR A 199 6.51 -9.49 10.97
N PRO A 200 5.19 -9.68 10.80
CA PRO A 200 4.44 -10.57 11.67
C PRO A 200 4.76 -12.04 11.37
N ASN A 201 4.77 -12.87 12.38
CA ASN A 201 4.87 -14.31 12.20
C ASN A 201 3.48 -14.92 12.02
N LEU A 202 3.01 -14.96 10.79
CA LEU A 202 1.70 -15.54 10.44
C LEU A 202 1.78 -17.03 10.09
N ALA A 203 2.97 -17.64 10.14
CA ALA A 203 3.22 -18.99 9.62
C ALA A 203 2.56 -20.13 10.42
N VAL A 204 2.02 -19.86 11.62
CA VAL A 204 1.62 -20.89 12.57
C VAL A 204 0.10 -21.00 12.77
N ASP A 205 -0.68 -20.08 12.24
CA ASP A 205 -2.12 -20.12 12.46
C ASP A 205 -2.79 -21.07 11.46
N ALA A 206 -3.08 -22.31 11.91
CA ALA A 206 -3.86 -23.31 11.15
C ALA A 206 -5.25 -22.79 10.76
N ASN A 207 -5.73 -21.72 11.41
CA ASN A 207 -6.97 -21.01 11.11
C ASN A 207 -6.78 -19.83 10.14
N GLN A 208 -5.61 -19.72 9.47
CA GLN A 208 -5.48 -18.71 8.42
C GLN A 208 -6.56 -18.91 7.36
N THR A 209 -7.34 -17.87 7.15
CA THR A 209 -8.32 -17.88 6.08
C THR A 209 -7.61 -18.18 4.76
N VAL A 210 -8.21 -19.04 3.93
CA VAL A 210 -7.70 -19.43 2.60
C VAL A 210 -7.39 -18.20 1.74
N GLN A 211 -7.98 -17.06 2.06
CA GLN A 211 -7.89 -15.81 1.31
C GLN A 211 -6.69 -14.91 1.70
N MET A 212 -5.81 -15.35 2.60
CA MET A 212 -4.64 -14.56 2.99
C MET A 212 -3.35 -15.35 2.84
N HIS A 213 -2.30 -14.69 2.32
CA HIS A 213 -0.97 -15.25 2.17
C HIS A 213 0.10 -14.21 2.48
N GLN A 214 1.20 -14.64 3.08
CA GLN A 214 2.35 -13.78 3.39
C GLN A 214 3.57 -14.21 2.58
N ILE A 215 4.27 -13.20 2.02
CA ILE A 215 5.55 -13.37 1.35
C ILE A 215 6.56 -12.39 1.98
N ILE A 216 7.78 -12.85 2.18
CA ILE A 216 8.90 -12.04 2.69
C ILE A 216 9.94 -11.93 1.59
N MET A 217 10.41 -10.71 1.30
CA MET A 217 11.51 -10.42 0.37
C MET A 217 12.78 -10.17 1.17
N ASP A 218 13.72 -11.13 1.14
CA ASP A 218 14.92 -11.13 1.98
C ASP A 218 15.89 -9.98 1.67
N GLY A 219 15.92 -9.52 0.43
CA GLY A 219 16.78 -8.43 -0.04
C GLY A 219 16.25 -7.03 0.29
N SER A 220 14.97 -6.90 0.58
CA SER A 220 14.25 -5.62 0.66
C SER A 220 14.10 -5.08 2.08
N GLY A 221 14.07 -3.74 2.18
CA GLY A 221 13.73 -2.99 3.39
C GLY A 221 12.29 -2.45 3.36
N HIS A 222 12.15 -1.15 3.72
CA HIS A 222 10.83 -0.51 3.80
C HIS A 222 10.15 -0.32 2.44
N PHE A 223 10.88 -0.29 1.35
CA PHE A 223 10.36 -0.07 0.00
C PHE A 223 10.70 -1.22 -0.96
N PRO A 224 10.07 -2.41 -0.83
CA PRO A 224 10.33 -3.56 -1.71
C PRO A 224 10.18 -3.23 -3.20
N MET A 225 9.24 -2.32 -3.55
CA MET A 225 9.01 -1.86 -4.91
C MET A 225 10.17 -1.03 -5.49
N ILE A 226 11.02 -0.47 -4.61
CA ILE A 226 12.23 0.30 -4.98
C ILE A 226 13.48 -0.56 -4.86
N ASP A 227 13.57 -1.38 -3.80
CA ASP A 227 14.76 -2.18 -3.50
C ASP A 227 14.94 -3.32 -4.48
N GLU A 228 13.87 -4.02 -4.83
CA GLU A 228 13.87 -5.16 -5.74
C GLU A 228 12.74 -5.04 -6.79
N PRO A 229 12.75 -4.00 -7.64
CA PRO A 229 11.61 -3.65 -8.50
C PRO A 229 11.23 -4.77 -9.47
N ALA A 230 12.21 -5.50 -10.01
CA ALA A 230 11.94 -6.61 -10.94
C ALA A 230 11.21 -7.76 -10.25
N GLN A 231 11.56 -8.07 -9.00
CA GLN A 231 10.92 -9.11 -8.21
C GLN A 231 9.53 -8.69 -7.77
N PHE A 232 9.43 -7.47 -7.22
CA PHE A 232 8.16 -6.88 -6.82
C PHE A 232 7.14 -6.85 -7.98
N ASN A 233 7.55 -6.33 -9.14
CA ASN A 233 6.68 -6.20 -10.30
C ASN A 233 6.20 -7.56 -10.84
N ARG A 234 7.06 -8.60 -10.84
CA ARG A 234 6.64 -9.96 -11.23
C ARG A 234 5.62 -10.53 -10.24
N LEU A 235 5.85 -10.36 -8.93
CA LEU A 235 4.93 -10.83 -7.91
C LEU A 235 3.58 -10.12 -8.02
N MET A 236 3.58 -8.79 -8.12
CA MET A 236 2.40 -7.98 -8.32
C MET A 236 1.62 -8.41 -9.57
N ALA A 237 2.28 -8.54 -10.70
CA ALA A 237 1.64 -8.97 -11.96
C ALA A 237 1.03 -10.38 -11.84
N SER A 238 1.74 -11.32 -11.21
CA SER A 238 1.23 -12.68 -10.97
C SER A 238 0.00 -12.66 -10.05
N PHE A 239 0.00 -11.82 -9.02
CA PHE A 239 -1.14 -11.65 -8.11
C PHE A 239 -2.35 -11.02 -8.81
N LEU A 240 -2.13 -9.99 -9.61
CA LEU A 240 -3.18 -9.32 -10.37
C LEU A 240 -3.78 -10.23 -11.46
N ALA A 241 -3.01 -11.16 -12.00
CA ALA A 241 -3.46 -12.11 -13.03
C ALA A 241 -4.29 -13.28 -12.49
N LEU A 242 -4.34 -13.50 -11.18
CA LEU A 242 -5.21 -14.54 -10.59
C LEU A 242 -6.68 -14.25 -10.93
N PRO A 243 -7.53 -15.27 -11.14
CA PRO A 243 -8.96 -15.07 -11.26
C PRO A 243 -9.55 -14.32 -10.04
N SER A 244 -10.63 -13.56 -10.24
CA SER A 244 -11.29 -12.83 -9.15
C SER A 244 -11.75 -13.81 -8.05
N GLY A 245 -11.49 -13.47 -6.78
CA GLY A 245 -11.81 -14.29 -5.62
C GLY A 245 -10.86 -15.47 -5.37
N SER A 246 -9.85 -15.68 -6.24
CA SER A 246 -8.86 -16.75 -6.02
C SER A 246 -7.96 -16.45 -4.84
N SER A 247 -7.63 -17.50 -4.07
CA SER A 247 -6.69 -17.41 -2.97
C SER A 247 -5.29 -16.99 -3.44
N PRO A 248 -4.63 -16.03 -2.78
CA PRO A 248 -3.25 -15.67 -3.08
C PRO A 248 -2.25 -16.81 -2.81
N ARG A 249 -2.63 -17.86 -2.07
CA ARG A 249 -1.82 -19.08 -1.89
C ARG A 249 -1.60 -19.85 -3.20
N GLN A 250 -2.42 -19.59 -4.23
CA GLN A 250 -2.22 -20.15 -5.58
C GLN A 250 -1.03 -19.52 -6.32
N LEU A 251 -0.45 -18.46 -5.80
CA LEU A 251 0.84 -17.98 -6.27
C LEU A 251 1.88 -19.06 -5.94
N SER A 252 1.96 -20.07 -6.83
CA SER A 252 3.10 -20.95 -6.83
C SER A 252 4.33 -20.09 -7.03
N LEU A 253 5.11 -19.94 -5.99
CA LEU A 253 6.49 -19.51 -6.13
C LEU A 253 7.12 -20.53 -7.08
N LYS A 254 7.23 -20.19 -8.36
CA LYS A 254 7.95 -21.03 -9.31
C LYS A 254 9.27 -21.37 -8.66
N GLU A 255 9.71 -22.62 -8.73
CA GLU A 255 10.96 -23.08 -8.10
C GLU A 255 12.19 -22.24 -8.48
N GLU A 256 12.13 -21.51 -9.60
CA GLU A 256 13.09 -20.50 -10.03
C GLU A 256 13.34 -19.38 -8.99
N TRP A 257 12.37 -19.11 -8.11
CA TRP A 257 12.51 -18.12 -7.04
C TRP A 257 13.33 -18.67 -5.87
N LYS A 258 13.22 -19.98 -5.61
CA LYS A 258 14.00 -20.67 -4.56
C LYS A 258 15.47 -20.87 -4.95
N ARG A 259 15.81 -20.95 -6.25
CA ARG A 259 17.18 -21.18 -6.73
C ARG A 259 18.03 -19.93 -6.85
N ARG A 260 17.45 -18.73 -6.82
CA ARG A 260 18.21 -17.46 -6.88
C ARG A 260 18.40 -16.79 -5.53
N VAL A 261 18.03 -17.45 -4.45
CA VAL A 261 18.18 -17.01 -3.06
C VAL A 261 19.25 -17.83 -2.33
N ARG A 262 20.22 -18.39 -3.08
CA ARG A 262 21.43 -19.01 -2.51
C ARG A 262 22.67 -18.29 -2.98
#